data_a0e7373e432abac4324c7ba7402d5c64
#
_entry.id   a0e7373e432abac4324c7ba7402d5c64
#
_cell.length_a   1.000
_cell.length_b   1.000
_cell.length_c   1.000
_cell.angle_alpha   90.00
_cell.angle_beta   90.00
_cell.angle_gamma   90.00
#
_symmetry.space_group_name_H-M   'P 1'
#
loop_
_entity.id
_entity.type
_entity.pdbx_description
1 polymer ?
#
loop_
_entity_poly.entity_id
_entity_poly.type
_entity_poly.pdbx_seq_one_letter_code
_entity_poly.pdbx_strand_id
1 'polypeptide(L)'
;MFIKMRESKGFTLVELMIVVAIIGILAAVAVPYYQKYIQKSRLTSKVFPGMHAIETNIATYYSFQQSFPGSGTFAQLCSDANTQYFTPSITGNSLFFTINSSGATSPLLALNGQVLSSSPQTNSGGQSLLRKQLFGAQPNA
;
A
#
# COMPACT_ATOMS: atom_id res chain seq x y z
N MET A 1 -61.34 7.84 33.36
CA MET A 1 -59.86 7.72 33.40
C MET A 1 -59.29 8.35 32.15
N PHE A 2 -58.84 9.61 32.22
CA PHE A 2 -58.31 10.35 31.06
C PHE A 2 -56.84 10.02 30.88
N ILE A 3 -56.50 9.35 29.82
CA ILE A 3 -55.13 9.08 29.42
C ILE A 3 -54.57 10.40 28.87
N LYS A 4 -53.71 11.03 29.63
CA LYS A 4 -52.97 12.22 29.23
C LYS A 4 -51.98 11.84 28.11
N MET A 5 -52.35 12.07 26.85
CA MET A 5 -51.41 11.92 25.72
C MET A 5 -50.27 12.90 25.93
N ARG A 6 -49.04 12.37 26.11
CA ARG A 6 -47.82 13.16 26.07
C ARG A 6 -47.67 13.69 24.64
N GLU A 7 -47.69 14.98 24.50
CA GLU A 7 -47.34 15.65 23.24
C GLU A 7 -45.86 15.29 22.96
N SER A 8 -45.66 14.49 21.93
CA SER A 8 -44.32 14.19 21.40
C SER A 8 -43.86 15.47 20.66
N LYS A 9 -42.91 16.20 21.24
CA LYS A 9 -42.25 17.31 20.54
C LYS A 9 -41.54 16.75 19.32
N GLY A 10 -41.99 17.11 18.13
CA GLY A 10 -41.39 16.76 16.87
C GLY A 10 -40.06 17.53 16.67
N PHE A 11 -39.15 16.91 15.89
CA PHE A 11 -37.90 17.54 15.45
C PHE A 11 -38.20 18.76 14.56
N THR A 12 -37.46 19.84 14.75
CA THR A 12 -37.55 21.00 13.87
C THR A 12 -36.69 20.76 12.61
N LEU A 13 -37.12 21.35 11.49
CA LEU A 13 -36.37 21.26 10.22
C LEU A 13 -34.96 21.86 10.37
N VAL A 14 -34.81 22.90 11.16
CA VAL A 14 -33.52 23.57 11.43
C VAL A 14 -32.55 22.64 12.19
N GLU A 15 -33.03 21.90 13.18
CA GLU A 15 -32.19 20.93 13.91
C GLU A 15 -31.66 19.85 12.95
N LEU A 16 -32.48 19.34 12.04
CA LEU A 16 -32.06 18.38 11.07
C LEU A 16 -31.02 18.96 10.09
N MET A 17 -31.25 20.20 9.62
CA MET A 17 -30.31 20.88 8.71
C MET A 17 -28.93 21.08 9.34
N ILE A 18 -28.87 21.49 10.60
CA ILE A 18 -27.57 21.66 11.31
C ILE A 18 -26.84 20.35 11.43
N VAL A 19 -27.54 19.27 11.78
CA VAL A 19 -26.93 17.95 11.94
C VAL A 19 -26.34 17.44 10.62
N VAL A 20 -27.09 17.51 9.51
CA VAL A 20 -26.57 17.06 8.22
C VAL A 20 -25.42 17.95 7.72
N ALA A 21 -25.44 19.25 8.02
CA ALA A 21 -24.34 20.14 7.68
C ALA A 21 -23.05 19.75 8.42
N ILE A 22 -23.12 19.48 9.73
CA ILE A 22 -21.97 19.05 10.52
C ILE A 22 -21.44 17.69 10.03
N ILE A 23 -22.33 16.72 9.80
CA ILE A 23 -21.93 15.41 9.27
C ILE A 23 -21.27 15.56 7.90
N GLY A 24 -21.78 16.43 7.03
CA GLY A 24 -21.20 16.71 5.72
C GLY A 24 -19.77 17.24 5.81
N ILE A 25 -19.51 18.18 6.71
CA ILE A 25 -18.16 18.74 6.94
C ILE A 25 -17.20 17.65 7.47
N LEU A 26 -17.65 16.87 8.45
CA LEU A 26 -16.83 15.77 9.00
C LEU A 26 -16.53 14.69 7.96
N ALA A 27 -17.51 14.30 7.16
CA ALA A 27 -17.35 13.32 6.10
C ALA A 27 -16.39 13.81 5.02
N ALA A 28 -16.42 15.08 4.64
CA ALA A 28 -15.52 15.64 3.63
C ALA A 28 -14.03 15.48 4.02
N VAL A 29 -13.72 15.51 5.30
CA VAL A 29 -12.36 15.30 5.80
C VAL A 29 -12.08 13.80 6.02
N ALA A 30 -13.02 13.06 6.60
CA ALA A 30 -12.80 11.67 7.00
C ALA A 30 -12.65 10.71 5.80
N VAL A 31 -13.44 10.89 4.73
CA VAL A 31 -13.46 9.98 3.58
C VAL A 31 -12.09 9.85 2.90
N PRO A 32 -11.38 10.94 2.52
CA PRO A 32 -10.07 10.83 1.86
C PRO A 32 -9.00 10.20 2.77
N TYR A 33 -9.04 10.44 4.08
CA TYR A 33 -8.13 9.77 5.02
C TYR A 33 -8.41 8.27 5.12
N TYR A 34 -9.67 7.89 5.18
CA TYR A 34 -10.07 6.48 5.21
C TYR A 34 -9.63 5.73 3.95
N GLN A 35 -9.80 6.33 2.77
CA GLN A 35 -9.36 5.74 1.50
C GLN A 35 -7.84 5.49 1.49
N LYS A 36 -7.03 6.47 1.93
CA LYS A 36 -5.57 6.31 2.04
C LYS A 36 -5.18 5.19 3.02
N TYR A 37 -5.87 5.10 4.14
CA TYR A 37 -5.64 4.05 5.14
C TYR A 37 -5.92 2.66 4.57
N ILE A 38 -7.05 2.47 3.90
CA ILE A 38 -7.41 1.19 3.26
C ILE A 38 -6.40 0.80 2.19
N GLN A 39 -5.93 1.75 1.37
CA GLN A 39 -4.91 1.48 0.35
C GLN A 39 -3.58 1.01 0.99
N LYS A 40 -3.15 1.68 2.04
CA LYS A 40 -1.95 1.29 2.79
C LYS A 40 -2.09 -0.11 3.41
N SER A 41 -3.23 -0.42 3.99
CA SER A 41 -3.52 -1.74 4.55
C SER A 41 -3.48 -2.84 3.49
N ARG A 42 -4.07 -2.61 2.32
CA ARG A 42 -4.05 -3.54 1.17
C ARG A 42 -2.64 -3.74 0.63
N LEU A 43 -1.84 -2.68 0.55
CA LEU A 43 -0.44 -2.77 0.14
C LEU A 43 0.36 -3.66 1.10
N THR A 44 0.21 -3.42 2.40
CA THR A 44 0.90 -4.20 3.44
C THR A 44 0.50 -5.68 3.43
N SER A 45 -0.78 -5.98 3.20
CA SER A 45 -1.25 -7.37 3.24
C SER A 45 -0.99 -8.15 1.94
N LYS A 46 -0.94 -7.50 0.78
CA LYS A 46 -0.90 -8.16 -0.52
C LYS A 46 0.46 -8.07 -1.22
N VAL A 47 1.19 -6.98 -1.03
CA VAL A 47 2.45 -6.73 -1.73
C VAL A 47 3.66 -7.04 -0.85
N PHE A 48 3.67 -6.61 0.38
CA PHE A 48 4.84 -6.76 1.25
C PHE A 48 5.28 -8.22 1.50
N PRO A 49 4.39 -9.20 1.70
CA PRO A 49 4.84 -10.58 1.87
C PRO A 49 5.61 -11.11 0.67
N GLY A 50 5.14 -10.82 -0.56
CA GLY A 50 5.85 -11.19 -1.78
C GLY A 50 7.18 -10.46 -1.95
N MET A 51 7.23 -9.17 -1.61
CA MET A 51 8.50 -8.41 -1.62
C MET A 51 9.51 -8.99 -0.63
N HIS A 52 9.08 -9.33 0.59
CA HIS A 52 9.95 -9.92 1.60
C HIS A 52 10.53 -11.28 1.18
N ALA A 53 9.73 -12.10 0.51
CA ALA A 53 10.21 -13.38 -0.02
C ALA A 53 11.35 -13.16 -1.02
N ILE A 54 11.17 -12.24 -1.98
CA ILE A 54 12.19 -11.91 -2.97
C ILE A 54 13.44 -11.31 -2.31
N GLU A 55 13.28 -10.35 -1.39
CA GLU A 55 14.40 -9.76 -0.65
C GLU A 55 15.21 -10.81 0.12
N THR A 56 14.53 -11.77 0.75
CA THR A 56 15.18 -12.87 1.49
C THR A 56 15.95 -13.79 0.56
N ASN A 57 15.35 -14.16 -0.58
CA ASN A 57 16.01 -15.00 -1.58
C ASN A 57 17.27 -14.33 -2.13
N ILE A 58 17.21 -13.04 -2.41
CA ILE A 58 18.36 -12.26 -2.89
C ILE A 58 19.43 -12.12 -1.80
N ALA A 59 19.04 -11.86 -0.57
CA ALA A 59 19.98 -11.78 0.55
C ALA A 59 20.72 -13.12 0.76
N THR A 60 20.00 -14.23 0.64
CA THR A 60 20.55 -15.57 0.71
C THR A 60 21.54 -15.82 -0.46
N TYR A 61 21.13 -15.48 -1.68
CA TYR A 61 22.00 -15.59 -2.86
C TYR A 61 23.29 -14.76 -2.68
N TYR A 62 23.14 -13.50 -2.22
CA TYR A 62 24.29 -12.63 -1.98
C TYR A 62 25.25 -13.18 -0.91
N SER A 63 24.72 -13.84 0.10
CA SER A 63 25.55 -14.44 1.16
C SER A 63 26.48 -15.53 0.62
N PHE A 64 26.04 -16.26 -0.41
CA PHE A 64 26.83 -17.33 -1.03
C PHE A 64 27.72 -16.83 -2.17
N GLN A 65 27.21 -15.96 -3.02
CA GLN A 65 27.88 -15.54 -4.25
C GLN A 65 28.69 -14.24 -4.10
N GLN A 66 28.49 -13.48 -3.02
CA GLN A 66 29.07 -12.15 -2.79
C GLN A 66 28.83 -11.17 -3.96
N SER A 67 27.81 -11.43 -4.77
CA SER A 67 27.43 -10.63 -5.93
C SER A 67 25.89 -10.59 -6.09
N PHE A 68 25.37 -9.51 -6.70
CA PHE A 68 23.95 -9.43 -7.00
C PHE A 68 23.59 -10.36 -8.18
N PRO A 69 22.37 -10.94 -8.17
CA PRO A 69 21.96 -11.84 -9.23
C PRO A 69 21.78 -11.09 -10.55
N GLY A 70 22.20 -11.71 -11.64
CA GLY A 70 21.87 -11.25 -13.00
C GLY A 70 20.39 -11.51 -13.33
N SER A 71 19.88 -10.93 -14.42
CA SER A 71 18.46 -10.97 -14.79
C SER A 71 17.86 -12.39 -14.86
N GLY A 72 18.60 -13.37 -15.36
CA GLY A 72 18.15 -14.77 -15.44
C GLY A 72 18.00 -15.42 -14.06
N THR A 73 18.99 -15.26 -13.20
CA THR A 73 18.96 -15.77 -11.83
C THR A 73 17.89 -15.05 -11.00
N PHE A 74 17.74 -13.75 -11.21
CA PHE A 74 16.72 -12.94 -10.54
C PHE A 74 15.31 -13.48 -10.82
N ALA A 75 15.00 -13.84 -12.07
CA ALA A 75 13.72 -14.42 -12.43
C ALA A 75 13.43 -15.73 -11.67
N GLN A 76 14.45 -16.57 -11.47
CA GLN A 76 14.34 -17.81 -10.68
C GLN A 76 14.09 -17.51 -9.19
N LEU A 77 14.79 -16.52 -8.62
CA LEU A 77 14.62 -16.11 -7.22
C LEU A 77 13.25 -15.48 -6.93
N CYS A 78 12.56 -15.01 -7.98
CA CYS A 78 11.21 -14.47 -7.87
C CYS A 78 10.11 -15.53 -8.04
N SER A 79 10.43 -16.74 -8.48
CA SER A 79 9.45 -17.77 -8.82
C SER A 79 8.57 -18.22 -7.66
N ASP A 80 9.11 -18.20 -6.44
CA ASP A 80 8.43 -18.64 -5.22
C ASP A 80 7.58 -17.51 -4.57
N ALA A 81 7.74 -16.28 -5.06
CA ALA A 81 7.04 -15.14 -4.50
C ALA A 81 5.67 -14.95 -5.17
N ASN A 82 4.67 -14.58 -4.37
CA ASN A 82 3.38 -14.19 -4.93
C ASN A 82 3.47 -12.78 -5.55
N THR A 83 3.68 -12.73 -6.86
CA THR A 83 3.83 -11.51 -7.65
C THR A 83 2.55 -11.04 -8.33
N GLN A 84 1.37 -11.54 -7.90
CA GLN A 84 0.08 -11.23 -8.52
C GLN A 84 -0.23 -9.73 -8.60
N TYR A 85 0.26 -8.95 -7.64
CA TYR A 85 -0.07 -7.52 -7.49
C TYR A 85 1.10 -6.58 -7.79
N PHE A 86 2.26 -7.11 -8.15
CA PHE A 86 3.43 -6.30 -8.50
C PHE A 86 4.36 -7.05 -9.45
N THR A 87 5.14 -6.29 -10.20
CA THR A 87 6.19 -6.83 -11.06
C THR A 87 7.54 -6.46 -10.45
N PRO A 88 8.35 -7.45 -10.05
CA PRO A 88 9.70 -7.21 -9.56
C PRO A 88 10.66 -6.95 -10.71
N SER A 89 11.61 -6.04 -10.51
CA SER A 89 12.72 -5.79 -11.42
C SER A 89 13.98 -5.43 -10.65
N ILE A 90 15.14 -5.70 -11.25
CA ILE A 90 16.44 -5.38 -10.67
C ILE A 90 17.21 -4.48 -11.63
N THR A 91 17.81 -3.43 -11.11
CA THR A 91 18.70 -2.54 -11.87
C THR A 91 19.92 -2.21 -11.02
N GLY A 92 21.09 -2.70 -11.46
CA GLY A 92 22.29 -2.65 -10.63
C GLY A 92 22.09 -3.38 -9.29
N ASN A 93 22.26 -2.68 -8.20
CA ASN A 93 22.11 -3.21 -6.84
C ASN A 93 20.77 -2.85 -6.19
N SER A 94 19.84 -2.31 -6.94
CA SER A 94 18.54 -1.87 -6.42
C SER A 94 17.40 -2.70 -6.98
N LEU A 95 16.46 -3.03 -6.10
CA LEU A 95 15.24 -3.75 -6.42
C LEU A 95 14.10 -2.76 -6.59
N PHE A 96 13.30 -2.96 -7.61
CA PHE A 96 12.11 -2.18 -7.89
C PHE A 96 10.90 -3.11 -7.97
N PHE A 97 9.83 -2.70 -7.35
CA PHE A 97 8.56 -3.44 -7.34
C PHE A 97 7.48 -2.50 -7.85
N THR A 98 7.12 -2.66 -9.12
CA THR A 98 6.06 -1.88 -9.74
C THR A 98 4.73 -2.51 -9.42
N ILE A 99 3.83 -1.76 -8.78
CA ILE A 99 2.49 -2.26 -8.46
C ILE A 99 1.71 -2.39 -9.76
N ASN A 100 1.28 -3.61 -10.04
CA ASN A 100 0.49 -3.94 -11.22
C ASN A 100 -0.92 -4.33 -10.78
N SER A 101 -1.87 -3.49 -11.12
CA SER A 101 -3.26 -3.65 -10.74
C SER A 101 -4.12 -3.71 -12.01
N SER A 102 -4.12 -4.87 -12.65
CA SER A 102 -4.94 -5.10 -13.84
C SER A 102 -6.39 -5.33 -13.47
N GLY A 103 -7.28 -4.46 -13.94
CA GLY A 103 -8.74 -4.60 -13.84
C GLY A 103 -9.40 -3.60 -12.90
N ALA A 104 -10.60 -3.17 -13.28
CA ALA A 104 -11.39 -2.14 -12.56
C ALA A 104 -11.77 -2.53 -11.12
N THR A 105 -11.75 -3.82 -10.79
CA THR A 105 -12.08 -4.37 -9.46
C THR A 105 -10.84 -4.66 -8.60
N SER A 106 -9.63 -4.32 -9.08
CA SER A 106 -8.43 -4.61 -8.32
C SER A 106 -8.37 -3.81 -7.01
N PRO A 107 -8.04 -4.45 -5.89
CA PRO A 107 -7.97 -3.77 -4.59
C PRO A 107 -6.88 -2.71 -4.51
N LEU A 108 -5.92 -2.70 -5.44
CA LEU A 108 -4.78 -1.78 -5.48
C LEU A 108 -4.84 -0.81 -6.68
N LEU A 109 -6.01 -0.65 -7.32
CA LEU A 109 -6.16 0.17 -8.53
C LEU A 109 -5.61 1.60 -8.37
N ALA A 110 -5.85 2.22 -7.21
CA ALA A 110 -5.36 3.57 -6.92
C ALA A 110 -3.83 3.67 -6.76
N LEU A 111 -3.14 2.53 -6.63
CA LEU A 111 -1.68 2.45 -6.52
C LEU A 111 -1.03 1.87 -7.79
N ASN A 112 -1.81 1.66 -8.84
CA ASN A 112 -1.31 1.10 -10.09
C ASN A 112 -0.19 1.96 -10.68
N GLY A 113 0.90 1.33 -11.10
CA GLY A 113 2.08 2.01 -11.62
C GLY A 113 3.00 2.65 -10.56
N GLN A 114 2.63 2.62 -9.28
CA GLN A 114 3.51 3.06 -8.20
C GLN A 114 4.69 2.11 -8.05
N VAL A 115 5.87 2.67 -7.81
CA VAL A 115 7.11 1.89 -7.66
C VAL A 115 7.60 1.97 -6.21
N LEU A 116 7.84 0.80 -5.63
CA LEU A 116 8.57 0.66 -4.37
C LEU A 116 10.01 0.29 -4.71
N SER A 117 10.98 0.98 -4.13
CA SER A 117 12.38 0.61 -4.29
C SER A 117 12.96 0.07 -2.98
N SER A 118 13.81 -0.91 -3.09
CA SER A 118 14.57 -1.47 -1.99
C SER A 118 16.05 -1.50 -2.41
N SER A 119 16.90 -0.81 -1.67
CA SER A 119 18.33 -0.78 -1.93
C SER A 119 19.11 -1.33 -0.74
N PRO A 120 20.20 -2.07 -0.97
CA PRO A 120 21.05 -2.51 0.11
C PRO A 120 21.72 -1.31 0.78
N GLN A 121 21.70 -1.29 2.10
CA GLN A 121 22.44 -0.36 2.92
C GLN A 121 23.55 -1.14 3.61
N THR A 122 24.79 -0.73 3.46
CA THR A 122 25.90 -1.30 4.22
C THR A 122 26.05 -0.54 5.54
N ASN A 123 25.93 -1.25 6.64
CA ASN A 123 26.36 -0.74 7.94
C ASN A 123 27.89 -0.78 8.03
N SER A 124 28.46 0.03 8.91
CA SER A 124 29.89 0.02 9.23
C SER A 124 30.48 -1.33 9.65
N GLY A 125 29.65 -2.37 9.80
CA GLY A 125 30.01 -3.76 10.08
C GLY A 125 29.88 -4.70 8.89
N GLY A 126 29.66 -4.22 7.66
CA GLY A 126 29.59 -5.05 6.44
C GLY A 126 28.28 -5.83 6.26
N GLN A 127 27.30 -5.67 7.13
CA GLN A 127 25.98 -6.26 6.97
C GLN A 127 25.11 -5.40 6.07
N SER A 128 24.57 -5.98 5.00
CA SER A 128 23.66 -5.28 4.12
C SER A 128 22.23 -5.33 4.69
N LEU A 129 21.66 -4.15 4.96
CA LEU A 129 20.26 -3.99 5.32
C LEU A 129 19.50 -3.42 4.13
N LEU A 130 18.37 -4.00 3.79
CA LEU A 130 17.50 -3.50 2.72
C LEU A 130 16.63 -2.34 3.26
N ARG A 131 16.82 -1.16 2.71
CA ARG A 131 15.99 0.01 3.03
C ARG A 131 14.87 0.18 2.00
N LYS A 132 13.65 0.18 2.47
CA LYS A 132 12.47 0.39 1.64
C LYS A 132 12.15 1.87 1.50
N GLN A 133 11.98 2.33 0.27
CA GLN A 133 11.45 3.66 -0.02
C GLN A 133 10.27 3.53 -0.98
N LEU A 134 9.18 4.22 -0.64
CA LEU A 134 8.04 4.38 -1.53
C LEU A 134 8.29 5.62 -2.39
N PHE A 135 8.57 5.42 -3.67
CA PHE A 135 8.57 6.50 -4.65
C PHE A 135 7.15 6.60 -5.22
N GLY A 136 6.42 7.64 -4.82
CA GLY A 136 5.21 8.02 -5.52
C GLY A 136 5.56 8.43 -6.95
N ALA A 137 4.83 7.92 -7.95
CA ALA A 137 4.88 8.51 -9.28
C ALA A 137 4.49 9.99 -9.14
N GLN A 138 5.40 10.89 -9.50
CA GLN A 138 5.04 12.29 -9.69
C GLN A 138 3.97 12.30 -10.79
N PRO A 139 2.79 12.91 -10.57
CA PRO A 139 1.90 13.16 -11.68
C PRO A 139 2.65 14.03 -12.68
N ASN A 140 2.83 13.51 -13.88
CA ASN A 140 3.37 14.31 -14.98
C ASN A 140 2.49 15.55 -15.13
N ALA A 141 3.10 16.70 -14.99
CA ALA A 141 2.53 18.00 -15.31
C ALA A 141 2.15 18.07 -16.78
#